data_97da36536fc5ae93b583c6effe3b0c29
#
_entry.id   97da36536fc5ae93b583c6effe3b0c29
#
_cell.length_a   1.000
_cell.length_b   1.000
_cell.length_c   1.000
_cell.angle_alpha   90.00
_cell.angle_beta   90.00
_cell.angle_gamma   90.00
#
_symmetry.space_group_name_H-M   'P 1'
#
loop_
_entity.id
_entity.type
_entity.pdbx_description
1 polymer ?
#
loop_
_entity_poly.entity_id
_entity_poly.type
_entity_poly.pdbx_seq_one_letter_code
_entity_poly.pdbx_strand_id
1 'polypeptide(L)'
;MSWDEKFAEHYDEWSSAVTEDIPFYVELAQEAGGRIVELAVGNGRVAIPVARATSQTVIGIDTSPAMLALAAEAAKVAEVSLDLRLEDMREFEIEEPAAFIYCPARSLLHLPTWSDRRRTFERVAVGLQSGGRFAWNVFAFDHQIAAVLDGKRQEEPVLHTLAYDVADNRVDIVLEGGETSSLWWSTKNEWLGLIDVAGLKLEALYGSFDESPLTSDSREYVFVTRLP
;
A
#
# COMPACT_ATOMS: atom_id res chain seq x y z
N MET A 1 -6.38 4.14 12.63
CA MET A 1 -5.56 5.31 12.82
C MET A 1 -4.12 4.97 12.53
N SER A 2 -3.66 5.65 11.76
CA SER A 2 -2.47 5.97 11.04
C SER A 2 -1.21 5.89 11.90
N TRP A 3 -0.16 5.61 11.24
CA TRP A 3 1.22 5.77 11.63
C TRP A 3 1.45 7.19 12.16
N ASP A 4 1.24 7.39 13.47
CA ASP A 4 1.53 8.65 14.15
C ASP A 4 3.06 8.83 14.36
N GLU A 5 3.47 9.94 14.97
CA GLU A 5 4.89 10.26 15.18
C GLU A 5 5.68 9.12 15.82
N LYS A 6 5.07 8.36 16.73
CA LYS A 6 5.76 7.28 17.44
C LYS A 6 5.98 6.03 16.59
N PHE A 7 5.01 5.71 15.73
CA PHE A 7 5.17 4.64 14.75
C PHE A 7 6.20 5.03 13.68
N ALA A 8 6.26 6.30 13.30
CA ALA A 8 7.23 6.79 12.33
C ALA A 8 8.68 6.59 12.79
N GLU A 9 8.95 6.70 14.09
CA GLU A 9 10.29 6.45 14.67
C GLU A 9 10.77 5.00 14.47
N HIS A 10 9.84 4.03 14.44
CA HIS A 10 10.14 2.60 14.26
C HIS A 10 9.92 2.12 12.82
N TYR A 11 9.35 2.98 11.96
CA TYR A 11 8.96 2.56 10.62
C TYR A 11 10.15 2.18 9.74
N ASP A 12 11.28 2.85 9.88
CA ASP A 12 12.49 2.52 9.11
C ASP A 12 13.01 1.13 9.46
N GLU A 13 12.99 0.74 10.75
CA GLU A 13 13.35 -0.61 11.19
C GLU A 13 12.34 -1.63 10.65
N TRP A 14 11.04 -1.29 10.71
CA TRP A 14 9.95 -2.15 10.22
C TRP A 14 10.02 -2.36 8.71
N SER A 15 10.23 -1.29 7.95
CA SER A 15 10.13 -1.30 6.49
C SER A 15 11.42 -1.65 5.77
N SER A 16 12.58 -1.51 6.40
CA SER A 16 13.89 -1.72 5.77
C SER A 16 14.11 -3.16 5.29
N ALA A 17 13.49 -4.13 5.95
CA ALA A 17 13.56 -5.54 5.57
C ALA A 17 12.61 -5.91 4.41
N VAL A 18 11.63 -5.06 4.10
CA VAL A 18 10.63 -5.33 3.05
C VAL A 18 11.06 -4.62 1.78
N THR A 19 11.72 -5.32 0.88
CA THR A 19 12.24 -4.77 -0.39
C THR A 19 11.78 -5.54 -1.62
N GLU A 20 11.11 -6.67 -1.44
CA GLU A 20 10.70 -7.59 -2.52
C GLU A 20 9.67 -6.96 -3.46
N ASP A 21 8.87 -6.00 -2.97
CA ASP A 21 7.84 -5.31 -3.74
C ASP A 21 8.39 -4.19 -4.64
N ILE A 22 9.56 -3.63 -4.31
CA ILE A 22 10.12 -2.46 -5.01
C ILE A 22 10.35 -2.73 -6.51
N PRO A 23 11.01 -3.82 -6.93
CA PRO A 23 11.23 -4.09 -8.35
C PRO A 23 9.92 -4.16 -9.15
N PHE A 24 8.88 -4.78 -8.58
CA PHE A 24 7.57 -4.91 -9.21
C PHE A 24 6.92 -3.55 -9.52
N TYR A 25 6.87 -2.64 -8.53
CA TYR A 25 6.30 -1.31 -8.75
C TYR A 25 7.17 -0.44 -9.66
N VAL A 26 8.50 -0.60 -9.61
CA VAL A 26 9.43 0.10 -10.52
C VAL A 26 9.18 -0.31 -11.97
N GLU A 27 9.03 -1.60 -12.25
CA GLU A 27 8.78 -2.12 -13.61
C GLU A 27 7.45 -1.58 -14.16
N LEU A 28 6.36 -1.67 -13.40
CA LEU A 28 5.08 -1.11 -13.81
C LEU A 28 5.13 0.41 -14.04
N ALA A 29 5.89 1.14 -13.22
CA ALA A 29 6.06 2.57 -13.38
C ALA A 29 6.86 2.94 -14.65
N GLN A 30 7.90 2.18 -14.99
CA GLN A 30 8.68 2.38 -16.21
C GLN A 30 7.85 2.12 -17.48
N GLU A 31 6.93 1.16 -17.43
CA GLU A 31 6.00 0.87 -18.53
C GLU A 31 4.91 1.93 -18.71
N ALA A 32 4.55 2.64 -17.66
CA ALA A 32 3.36 3.50 -17.62
C ALA A 32 3.45 4.72 -18.56
N GLY A 33 4.65 5.28 -18.77
CA GLY A 33 4.88 6.36 -19.75
C GLY A 33 4.16 7.67 -19.45
N GLY A 34 3.84 7.99 -18.18
CA GLY A 34 3.13 9.19 -17.78
C GLY A 34 3.18 9.44 -16.27
N ARG A 35 2.30 10.30 -15.77
CA ARG A 35 2.23 10.68 -14.34
C ARG A 35 2.06 9.47 -13.43
N ILE A 36 2.80 9.46 -12.33
CA ILE A 36 2.84 8.38 -11.35
C ILE A 36 2.40 8.91 -9.99
N VAL A 37 1.53 8.16 -9.30
CA VAL A 37 1.02 8.49 -7.97
C VAL A 37 1.19 7.30 -7.03
N GLU A 38 1.76 7.53 -5.85
CA GLU A 38 1.78 6.57 -4.76
C GLU A 38 0.80 6.98 -3.66
N LEU A 39 -0.12 6.09 -3.30
CA LEU A 39 -1.02 6.26 -2.17
C LEU A 39 -0.39 5.65 -0.91
N ALA A 40 -0.48 6.35 0.22
CA ALA A 40 0.21 6.03 1.47
C ALA A 40 1.73 5.94 1.28
N VAL A 41 2.32 7.02 0.78
CA VAL A 41 3.74 7.07 0.40
C VAL A 41 4.69 6.83 1.58
N GLY A 42 4.24 7.04 2.81
CA GLY A 42 5.03 6.86 4.02
C GLY A 42 6.34 7.65 3.98
N ASN A 43 7.46 6.98 4.28
CA ASN A 43 8.82 7.55 4.21
C ASN A 43 9.43 7.57 2.80
N GLY A 44 8.66 7.22 1.76
CA GLY A 44 9.11 7.21 0.37
C GLY A 44 9.86 5.95 -0.05
N ARG A 45 9.75 4.85 0.71
CA ARG A 45 10.46 3.57 0.47
C ARG A 45 10.33 3.06 -0.97
N VAL A 46 9.15 3.18 -1.57
CA VAL A 46 8.89 2.75 -2.95
C VAL A 46 8.95 3.94 -3.92
N ALA A 47 8.41 5.11 -3.55
CA ALA A 47 8.41 6.31 -4.39
C ALA A 47 9.81 6.74 -4.85
N ILE A 48 10.80 6.67 -3.96
CA ILE A 48 12.18 7.07 -4.27
C ILE A 48 12.82 6.17 -5.34
N PRO A 49 12.82 4.83 -5.23
CA PRO A 49 13.26 3.94 -6.30
C PRO A 49 12.49 4.15 -7.61
N VAL A 50 11.17 4.34 -7.56
CA VAL A 50 10.34 4.62 -8.74
C VAL A 50 10.75 5.93 -9.40
N ALA A 51 10.86 7.02 -8.63
CA ALA A 51 11.29 8.32 -9.16
C ALA A 51 12.68 8.25 -9.82
N ARG A 52 13.61 7.52 -9.19
CA ARG A 52 14.97 7.32 -9.73
C ARG A 52 14.95 6.53 -11.03
N ALA A 53 14.21 5.42 -11.10
CA ALA A 53 14.17 4.52 -12.25
C ALA A 53 13.44 5.15 -13.45
N THR A 54 12.45 5.99 -13.22
CA THR A 54 11.66 6.66 -14.27
C THR A 54 12.18 8.05 -14.62
N SER A 55 13.05 8.64 -13.79
CA SER A 55 13.45 10.05 -13.88
C SER A 55 12.28 11.03 -13.86
N GLN A 56 11.16 10.65 -13.23
CA GLN A 56 9.94 11.45 -13.11
C GLN A 56 9.71 11.88 -11.66
N THR A 57 8.98 12.98 -11.47
CA THR A 57 8.43 13.33 -10.17
C THR A 57 7.27 12.38 -9.84
N VAL A 58 7.34 11.70 -8.70
CA VAL A 58 6.25 10.87 -8.18
C VAL A 58 5.40 11.73 -7.23
N ILE A 59 4.08 11.73 -7.42
CA ILE A 59 3.15 12.32 -6.47
C ILE A 59 2.96 11.33 -5.34
N GLY A 60 3.33 11.71 -4.12
CA GLY A 60 3.19 10.89 -2.92
C GLY A 60 2.13 11.44 -1.99
N ILE A 61 1.11 10.65 -1.69
CA ILE A 61 -0.03 11.02 -0.84
C ILE A 61 0.05 10.25 0.48
N ASP A 62 -0.03 10.98 1.58
CA ASP A 62 -0.10 10.38 2.93
C ASP A 62 -0.89 11.29 3.89
N THR A 63 -1.45 10.70 4.94
CA THR A 63 -2.16 11.44 6.01
C THR A 63 -1.26 11.80 7.19
N SER A 64 -0.01 11.31 7.22
CA SER A 64 0.95 11.55 8.30
C SER A 64 1.96 12.63 7.93
N PRO A 65 1.94 13.81 8.57
CA PRO A 65 2.96 14.83 8.37
C PRO A 65 4.38 14.34 8.71
N ALA A 66 4.50 13.46 9.72
CA ALA A 66 5.79 12.90 10.13
C ALA A 66 6.37 12.00 9.02
N MET A 67 5.55 11.14 8.42
CA MET A 67 5.98 10.30 7.28
C MET A 67 6.39 11.14 6.08
N LEU A 68 5.61 12.17 5.72
CA LEU A 68 5.95 13.07 4.61
C LEU A 68 7.27 13.82 4.86
N ALA A 69 7.55 14.18 6.11
CA ALA A 69 8.83 14.82 6.45
C ALA A 69 10.02 13.85 6.25
N LEU A 70 9.86 12.57 6.65
CA LEU A 70 10.88 11.54 6.40
C LEU A 70 11.08 11.32 4.90
N ALA A 71 9.98 11.22 4.12
CA ALA A 71 10.04 11.08 2.67
C ALA A 71 10.77 12.24 1.99
N ALA A 72 10.50 13.49 2.43
CA ALA A 72 11.16 14.68 1.90
C ALA A 72 12.67 14.66 2.12
N GLU A 73 13.14 14.31 3.33
CA GLU A 73 14.57 14.21 3.63
C GLU A 73 15.23 13.05 2.88
N ALA A 74 14.55 11.89 2.80
CA ALA A 74 15.07 10.75 2.05
C ALA A 74 15.16 11.04 0.54
N ALA A 75 14.17 11.71 -0.06
CA ALA A 75 14.18 12.11 -1.45
C ALA A 75 15.32 13.09 -1.77
N LYS A 76 15.57 14.05 -0.86
CA LYS A 76 16.69 15.00 -0.97
C LYS A 76 18.05 14.29 -0.95
N VAL A 77 18.24 13.33 -0.03
CA VAL A 77 19.46 12.52 0.04
C VAL A 77 19.64 11.66 -1.21
N ALA A 78 18.51 11.17 -1.75
CA ALA A 78 18.48 10.34 -2.96
C ALA A 78 18.60 11.13 -4.28
N GLU A 79 18.56 12.48 -4.20
CA GLU A 79 18.57 13.42 -5.35
C GLU A 79 17.42 13.13 -6.35
N VAL A 80 16.23 12.78 -5.84
CA VAL A 80 15.02 12.57 -6.65
C VAL A 80 13.94 13.59 -6.28
N SER A 81 12.95 13.77 -7.19
CA SER A 81 11.83 14.67 -6.98
C SER A 81 10.58 13.92 -6.56
N LEU A 82 9.99 14.30 -5.43
CA LEU A 82 8.67 13.87 -5.00
C LEU A 82 7.77 15.10 -4.81
N ASP A 83 6.50 15.01 -5.26
CA ASP A 83 5.43 15.96 -4.95
C ASP A 83 4.61 15.37 -3.79
N LEU A 84 4.98 15.74 -2.57
CA LEU A 84 4.41 15.17 -1.34
C LEU A 84 3.19 15.96 -0.90
N ARG A 85 2.06 15.27 -0.71
CA ARG A 85 0.78 15.87 -0.39
C ARG A 85 0.18 15.27 0.88
N LEU A 86 -0.21 16.14 1.81
CA LEU A 86 -0.93 15.76 3.01
C LEU A 86 -2.41 15.60 2.69
N GLU A 87 -2.78 14.46 2.18
CA GLU A 87 -4.13 14.14 1.73
C GLU A 87 -4.53 12.71 2.13
N ASP A 88 -5.84 12.46 2.17
CA ASP A 88 -6.41 11.13 2.42
C ASP A 88 -6.66 10.41 1.08
N MET A 89 -6.20 9.16 0.96
CA MET A 89 -6.41 8.35 -0.25
C MET A 89 -7.89 8.15 -0.61
N ARG A 90 -8.82 8.41 0.30
CA ARG A 90 -10.27 8.37 0.07
C ARG A 90 -10.81 9.63 -0.60
N GLU A 91 -10.01 10.71 -0.65
CA GLU A 91 -10.48 12.05 -1.06
C GLU A 91 -9.51 12.75 -2.00
N PHE A 92 -8.33 12.19 -2.26
CA PHE A 92 -7.29 12.83 -3.06
C PHE A 92 -7.76 13.27 -4.44
N GLU A 93 -7.16 14.33 -4.93
CA GLU A 93 -7.41 14.86 -6.26
C GLU A 93 -6.09 15.13 -6.98
N ILE A 94 -6.06 14.78 -8.27
CA ILE A 94 -4.94 15.12 -9.14
C ILE A 94 -5.44 15.90 -10.33
N GLU A 95 -4.73 16.97 -10.69
CA GLU A 95 -5.17 17.91 -11.73
C GLU A 95 -5.16 17.29 -13.13
N GLU A 96 -4.18 16.43 -13.39
CA GLU A 96 -4.03 15.72 -14.67
C GLU A 96 -4.02 14.22 -14.42
N PRO A 97 -4.78 13.43 -15.21
CA PRO A 97 -4.88 11.99 -15.01
C PRO A 97 -3.52 11.27 -15.00
N ALA A 98 -3.39 10.28 -14.13
CA ALA A 98 -2.18 9.47 -13.98
C ALA A 98 -2.18 8.28 -14.94
N ALA A 99 -1.01 7.92 -15.42
CA ALA A 99 -0.79 6.68 -16.15
C ALA A 99 -0.66 5.48 -15.20
N PHE A 100 -0.16 5.73 -13.99
CA PHE A 100 0.01 4.70 -12.98
C PHE A 100 -0.28 5.25 -11.57
N ILE A 101 -1.14 4.56 -10.85
CA ILE A 101 -1.39 4.77 -9.42
C ILE A 101 -1.06 3.46 -8.72
N TYR A 102 -0.42 3.50 -7.56
CA TYR A 102 -0.15 2.30 -6.78
C TYR A 102 -0.25 2.54 -5.27
N CYS A 103 -0.50 1.46 -4.52
CA CYS A 103 -0.64 1.49 -3.08
C CYS A 103 0.10 0.29 -2.48
N PRO A 104 1.40 0.42 -2.16
CA PRO A 104 2.24 -0.67 -1.68
C PRO A 104 2.04 -0.96 -0.19
N ALA A 105 2.84 -1.92 0.31
CA ALA A 105 3.00 -2.21 1.74
C ALA A 105 1.69 -2.55 2.46
N ARG A 106 0.71 -3.12 1.75
CA ARG A 106 -0.60 -3.49 2.31
C ARG A 106 -1.41 -2.29 2.85
N SER A 107 -1.09 -1.07 2.42
CA SER A 107 -1.62 0.17 3.01
C SER A 107 -3.14 0.30 2.89
N LEU A 108 -3.78 -0.32 1.88
CA LEU A 108 -5.24 -0.39 1.79
C LEU A 108 -5.90 -1.11 2.97
N LEU A 109 -5.16 -1.92 3.72
CA LEU A 109 -5.68 -2.60 4.91
C LEU A 109 -5.85 -1.66 6.11
N HIS A 110 -5.33 -0.43 6.06
CA HIS A 110 -5.63 0.60 7.06
C HIS A 110 -7.02 1.22 6.90
N LEU A 111 -7.73 0.92 5.82
CA LEU A 111 -9.10 1.35 5.60
C LEU A 111 -10.08 0.37 6.26
N PRO A 112 -10.80 0.78 7.33
CA PRO A 112 -11.54 -0.16 8.16
C PRO A 112 -12.79 -0.72 7.50
N THR A 113 -13.41 0.03 6.58
CA THR A 113 -14.70 -0.36 6.01
C THR A 113 -14.64 -0.60 4.51
N TRP A 114 -15.54 -1.43 4.02
CA TRP A 114 -15.74 -1.60 2.58
C TRP A 114 -16.07 -0.27 1.88
N SER A 115 -16.82 0.61 2.55
CA SER A 115 -17.15 1.94 2.03
C SER A 115 -15.91 2.82 1.86
N ASP A 116 -14.96 2.79 2.80
CA ASP A 116 -13.71 3.55 2.70
C ASP A 116 -12.86 3.07 1.51
N ARG A 117 -12.73 1.75 1.36
CA ARG A 117 -12.01 1.16 0.22
C ARG A 117 -12.70 1.47 -1.10
N ARG A 118 -14.04 1.40 -1.15
CA ARG A 118 -14.80 1.77 -2.32
C ARG A 118 -14.53 3.21 -2.73
N ARG A 119 -14.58 4.17 -1.80
CA ARG A 119 -14.27 5.58 -2.06
C ARG A 119 -12.85 5.74 -2.64
N THR A 120 -11.86 5.04 -2.06
CA THR A 120 -10.49 5.05 -2.58
C THR A 120 -10.42 4.53 -4.02
N PHE A 121 -11.07 3.40 -4.31
CA PHE A 121 -11.10 2.84 -5.67
C PHE A 121 -11.83 3.76 -6.67
N GLU A 122 -12.92 4.40 -6.27
CA GLU A 122 -13.61 5.42 -7.07
C GLU A 122 -12.71 6.63 -7.35
N ARG A 123 -11.93 7.10 -6.35
CA ARG A 123 -10.96 8.19 -6.53
C ARG A 123 -9.81 7.78 -7.46
N VAL A 124 -9.31 6.55 -7.32
CA VAL A 124 -8.31 5.98 -8.23
C VAL A 124 -8.83 5.96 -9.67
N ALA A 125 -10.06 5.47 -9.89
CA ALA A 125 -10.64 5.40 -11.23
C ALA A 125 -10.82 6.81 -11.85
N VAL A 126 -11.18 7.80 -11.06
CA VAL A 126 -11.27 9.21 -11.51
C VAL A 126 -9.89 9.79 -11.81
N GLY A 127 -8.88 9.43 -11.02
CA GLY A 127 -7.50 9.92 -11.17
C GLY A 127 -6.71 9.24 -12.30
N LEU A 128 -7.16 8.11 -12.82
CA LEU A 128 -6.47 7.41 -13.91
C LEU A 128 -6.86 7.97 -15.29
N GLN A 129 -5.90 8.01 -16.21
CA GLN A 129 -6.19 8.15 -17.64
C GLN A 129 -6.76 6.85 -18.21
N SER A 130 -7.44 6.93 -19.37
CA SER A 130 -7.84 5.72 -20.11
C SER A 130 -6.61 4.85 -20.42
N GLY A 131 -6.70 3.56 -20.12
CA GLY A 131 -5.58 2.61 -20.20
C GLY A 131 -4.59 2.70 -19.03
N GLY A 132 -4.75 3.64 -18.10
CA GLY A 132 -3.92 3.75 -16.89
C GLY A 132 -4.12 2.57 -15.95
N ARG A 133 -3.07 2.23 -15.19
CA ARG A 133 -3.04 1.08 -14.27
C ARG A 133 -3.13 1.49 -12.81
N PHE A 134 -3.77 0.63 -12.01
CA PHE A 134 -3.70 0.68 -10.56
C PHE A 134 -3.18 -0.65 -10.02
N ALA A 135 -2.11 -0.61 -9.21
CA ALA A 135 -1.53 -1.78 -8.59
C ALA A 135 -1.45 -1.65 -7.06
N TRP A 136 -1.71 -2.75 -6.35
CA TRP A 136 -1.58 -2.81 -4.89
C TRP A 136 -1.34 -4.23 -4.43
N ASN A 137 -0.89 -4.36 -3.18
CA ASN A 137 -0.79 -5.66 -2.53
C ASN A 137 -1.48 -5.66 -1.16
N VAL A 138 -1.96 -6.83 -0.76
CA VAL A 138 -2.53 -7.09 0.55
C VAL A 138 -2.24 -8.54 0.94
N PHE A 139 -2.14 -8.84 2.24
CA PHE A 139 -1.96 -10.22 2.64
C PHE A 139 -3.22 -11.06 2.40
N ALA A 140 -3.03 -12.32 2.03
CA ALA A 140 -4.08 -13.33 2.01
C ALA A 140 -4.30 -13.82 3.44
N PHE A 141 -5.47 -13.54 4.04
CA PHE A 141 -5.75 -13.98 5.40
C PHE A 141 -5.74 -15.51 5.51
N ASP A 142 -4.96 -16.02 6.46
CA ASP A 142 -4.84 -17.43 6.76
C ASP A 142 -5.18 -17.68 8.24
N HIS A 143 -6.30 -18.35 8.49
CA HIS A 143 -6.78 -18.65 9.84
C HIS A 143 -5.83 -19.56 10.64
N GLN A 144 -5.01 -20.38 10.00
CA GLN A 144 -4.03 -21.22 10.68
C GLN A 144 -2.86 -20.38 11.20
N ILE A 145 -2.38 -19.44 10.38
CA ILE A 145 -1.37 -18.47 10.80
C ILE A 145 -1.91 -17.59 11.93
N ALA A 146 -3.13 -17.05 11.77
CA ALA A 146 -3.76 -16.24 12.79
C ALA A 146 -3.86 -17.00 14.13
N ALA A 147 -4.32 -18.25 14.13
CA ALA A 147 -4.42 -19.08 15.34
C ALA A 147 -3.05 -19.37 16.00
N VAL A 148 -1.97 -19.39 15.21
CA VAL A 148 -0.61 -19.58 15.75
C VAL A 148 -0.04 -18.29 16.31
N LEU A 149 -0.31 -17.14 15.71
CA LEU A 149 0.33 -15.86 16.05
C LEU A 149 -0.49 -15.03 17.05
N ASP A 150 -1.79 -15.29 17.20
CA ASP A 150 -2.68 -14.52 18.08
C ASP A 150 -2.17 -14.51 19.53
N GLY A 151 -2.01 -13.30 20.07
CA GLY A 151 -1.49 -13.05 21.40
C GLY A 151 -0.01 -13.38 21.61
N LYS A 152 0.72 -13.80 20.57
CA LYS A 152 2.13 -14.12 20.69
C LYS A 152 3.03 -12.96 20.37
N ARG A 153 4.06 -12.82 21.20
CA ARG A 153 5.13 -11.85 21.03
C ARG A 153 6.00 -12.24 19.84
N GLN A 154 6.24 -11.26 18.97
CA GLN A 154 7.16 -11.32 17.83
C GLN A 154 8.35 -10.39 18.13
N GLU A 155 9.56 -10.83 17.83
CA GLU A 155 10.78 -10.05 18.12
C GLU A 155 11.23 -9.23 16.90
N GLU A 156 10.88 -9.68 15.70
CA GLU A 156 11.28 -9.03 14.45
C GLU A 156 10.06 -8.55 13.64
N PRO A 157 10.22 -7.48 12.84
CA PRO A 157 11.36 -6.56 12.75
C PRO A 157 11.49 -5.62 13.97
N VAL A 158 10.44 -5.39 14.69
CA VAL A 158 10.34 -4.64 15.94
C VAL A 158 9.49 -5.44 16.90
N LEU A 159 9.77 -5.36 18.19
CA LEU A 159 9.06 -6.10 19.20
C LEU A 159 7.56 -5.73 19.26
N HIS A 160 6.71 -6.67 18.94
CA HIS A 160 5.26 -6.47 18.88
C HIS A 160 4.46 -7.72 19.23
N THR A 161 3.17 -7.55 19.42
CA THR A 161 2.19 -8.63 19.57
C THR A 161 1.11 -8.45 18.52
N LEU A 162 0.64 -9.55 17.93
CA LEU A 162 -0.52 -9.55 17.03
C LEU A 162 -1.77 -9.95 17.82
N ALA A 163 -2.84 -9.18 17.67
CA ALA A 163 -4.15 -9.49 18.26
C ALA A 163 -5.19 -9.56 17.14
N TYR A 164 -5.79 -10.74 16.94
CA TYR A 164 -6.75 -10.98 15.88
C TYR A 164 -8.19 -10.84 16.39
N ASP A 165 -8.98 -10.00 15.72
CA ASP A 165 -10.41 -9.89 15.89
C ASP A 165 -11.11 -10.39 14.61
N VAL A 166 -11.48 -11.67 14.63
CA VAL A 166 -12.08 -12.33 13.46
C VAL A 166 -13.48 -11.80 13.16
N ALA A 167 -14.20 -11.28 14.16
CA ALA A 167 -15.54 -10.73 13.97
C ALA A 167 -15.50 -9.42 13.18
N ASP A 168 -14.43 -8.63 13.36
CA ASP A 168 -14.20 -7.35 12.67
C ASP A 168 -13.26 -7.48 11.47
N ASN A 169 -12.81 -8.69 11.13
CA ASN A 169 -11.76 -8.91 10.11
C ASN A 169 -10.52 -8.03 10.35
N ARG A 170 -10.07 -7.93 11.61
CA ARG A 170 -9.01 -7.01 12.02
C ARG A 170 -7.86 -7.75 12.70
N VAL A 171 -6.64 -7.31 12.42
CA VAL A 171 -5.46 -7.62 13.21
C VAL A 171 -4.84 -6.33 13.73
N ASP A 172 -4.62 -6.28 15.02
CA ASP A 172 -3.93 -5.19 15.69
C ASP A 172 -2.45 -5.59 15.89
N ILE A 173 -1.55 -4.72 15.44
CA ILE A 173 -0.12 -4.79 15.70
C ILE A 173 0.11 -3.89 16.91
N VAL A 174 0.44 -4.48 18.06
CA VAL A 174 0.64 -3.75 19.32
C VAL A 174 2.11 -3.74 19.66
N LEU A 175 2.74 -2.57 19.63
CA LEU A 175 4.14 -2.38 20.05
C LEU A 175 4.29 -2.51 21.56
N GLU A 176 5.51 -2.75 22.05
CA GLU A 176 5.80 -2.89 23.49
C GLU A 176 5.42 -1.64 24.30
N GLY A 177 5.45 -0.45 23.69
CA GLY A 177 4.98 0.82 24.26
C GLY A 177 3.47 0.98 24.35
N GLY A 178 2.70 0.06 23.77
CA GLY A 178 1.23 0.07 23.72
C GLY A 178 0.65 0.80 22.51
N GLU A 179 1.47 1.33 21.63
CA GLU A 179 1.03 1.90 20.35
C GLU A 179 0.44 0.79 19.48
N THR A 180 -0.67 1.08 18.80
CA THR A 180 -1.40 0.09 18.04
C THR A 180 -1.64 0.56 16.61
N SER A 181 -1.31 -0.31 15.64
CA SER A 181 -1.70 -0.16 14.24
C SER A 181 -2.66 -1.28 13.87
N SER A 182 -3.79 -0.94 13.27
CA SER A 182 -4.83 -1.88 12.90
C SER A 182 -4.88 -2.08 11.39
N LEU A 183 -5.02 -3.35 10.98
CA LEU A 183 -5.19 -3.76 9.59
C LEU A 183 -6.48 -4.57 9.47
N TRP A 184 -7.35 -4.17 8.54
CA TRP A 184 -8.60 -4.87 8.25
C TRP A 184 -8.47 -5.67 6.96
N TRP A 185 -8.45 -7.01 7.07
CA TRP A 185 -8.34 -7.86 5.89
C TRP A 185 -9.67 -8.01 5.15
N SER A 186 -9.57 -8.41 3.91
CA SER A 186 -10.70 -8.77 3.05
C SER A 186 -10.38 -10.01 2.23
N THR A 187 -11.43 -10.69 1.81
CA THR A 187 -11.30 -11.83 0.91
C THR A 187 -10.96 -11.38 -0.51
N LYS A 188 -10.41 -12.29 -1.31
CA LYS A 188 -10.17 -12.04 -2.73
C LYS A 188 -11.42 -11.54 -3.46
N ASN A 189 -12.60 -12.09 -3.14
CA ASN A 189 -13.83 -11.73 -3.83
C ASN A 189 -14.31 -10.31 -3.48
N GLU A 190 -14.03 -9.81 -2.27
CA GLU A 190 -14.30 -8.41 -1.91
C GLU A 190 -13.43 -7.45 -2.73
N TRP A 191 -12.14 -7.77 -2.91
CA TRP A 191 -11.25 -6.98 -3.77
C TRP A 191 -11.71 -6.99 -5.23
N LEU A 192 -12.12 -8.14 -5.76
CA LEU A 192 -12.70 -8.23 -7.11
C LEU A 192 -14.00 -7.41 -7.24
N GLY A 193 -14.83 -7.41 -6.20
CA GLY A 193 -16.04 -6.58 -6.16
C GLY A 193 -15.72 -5.07 -6.17
N LEU A 194 -14.67 -4.63 -5.47
CA LEU A 194 -14.21 -3.23 -5.48
C LEU A 194 -13.70 -2.80 -6.86
N ILE A 195 -12.96 -3.69 -7.55
CA ILE A 195 -12.52 -3.47 -8.93
C ILE A 195 -13.72 -3.23 -9.84
N ASP A 196 -14.73 -4.11 -9.75
CA ASP A 196 -15.92 -4.05 -10.62
C ASP A 196 -16.75 -2.78 -10.38
N VAL A 197 -17.05 -2.44 -9.12
CA VAL A 197 -17.85 -1.25 -8.81
C VAL A 197 -17.16 0.07 -9.12
N ALA A 198 -15.83 0.10 -9.15
CA ALA A 198 -15.04 1.26 -9.56
C ALA A 198 -14.90 1.38 -11.10
N GLY A 199 -15.41 0.40 -11.87
CA GLY A 199 -15.27 0.38 -13.32
C GLY A 199 -13.88 0.00 -13.83
N LEU A 200 -13.02 -0.49 -12.95
CA LEU A 200 -11.69 -1.01 -13.31
C LEU A 200 -11.81 -2.42 -13.90
N LYS A 201 -10.77 -2.87 -14.59
CA LYS A 201 -10.66 -4.24 -15.09
C LYS A 201 -9.43 -4.91 -14.49
N LEU A 202 -9.61 -6.12 -13.97
CA LEU A 202 -8.49 -6.93 -13.52
C LEU A 202 -7.58 -7.26 -14.73
N GLU A 203 -6.31 -6.89 -14.65
CA GLU A 203 -5.28 -7.22 -15.64
C GLU A 203 -4.49 -8.45 -15.17
N ALA A 204 -4.06 -8.46 -13.91
CA ALA A 204 -3.35 -9.58 -13.30
C ALA A 204 -3.63 -9.71 -11.80
N LEU A 205 -3.51 -10.92 -11.28
CA LEU A 205 -3.52 -11.25 -9.86
C LEU A 205 -2.47 -12.33 -9.60
N TYR A 206 -1.44 -11.94 -8.88
CA TYR A 206 -0.30 -12.79 -8.53
C TYR A 206 -0.32 -13.19 -7.05
N GLY A 207 0.37 -14.27 -6.72
CA GLY A 207 0.58 -14.74 -5.36
C GLY A 207 1.82 -14.15 -4.68
N SER A 208 2.68 -13.47 -5.45
CA SER A 208 3.92 -12.82 -5.00
C SER A 208 4.32 -11.73 -5.99
N PHE A 209 5.33 -10.91 -5.63
CA PHE A 209 5.87 -9.83 -6.46
C PHE A 209 6.77 -10.30 -7.61
N ASP A 210 7.16 -11.58 -7.64
CA ASP A 210 7.84 -12.23 -8.78
C ASP A 210 6.86 -12.70 -9.88
N GLU A 211 5.60 -12.25 -9.81
CA GLU A 211 4.51 -12.61 -10.71
C GLU A 211 4.12 -14.09 -10.69
N SER A 212 4.52 -14.83 -9.66
CA SER A 212 4.09 -16.21 -9.46
C SER A 212 2.57 -16.31 -9.39
N PRO A 213 1.97 -17.37 -9.98
CA PRO A 213 0.54 -17.58 -9.92
C PRO A 213 0.00 -17.65 -8.49
N LEU A 214 -1.19 -17.10 -8.27
CA LEU A 214 -1.89 -17.25 -7.00
C LEU A 214 -2.27 -18.72 -6.77
N THR A 215 -1.83 -19.29 -5.62
CA THR A 215 -2.12 -20.65 -5.19
C THR A 215 -2.71 -20.68 -3.79
N SER A 216 -3.07 -21.86 -3.28
CA SER A 216 -3.51 -22.06 -1.89
C SER A 216 -2.43 -21.72 -0.86
N ASP A 217 -1.16 -21.74 -1.26
CA ASP A 217 -0.01 -21.48 -0.37
C ASP A 217 0.44 -20.01 -0.41
N SER A 218 -0.14 -19.21 -1.31
CA SER A 218 0.18 -17.78 -1.42
C SER A 218 -0.21 -17.03 -0.15
N ARG A 219 0.65 -16.14 0.29
CA ARG A 219 0.46 -15.29 1.48
C ARG A 219 0.14 -13.85 1.13
N GLU A 220 0.19 -13.53 -0.15
CA GLU A 220 -0.05 -12.20 -0.70
C GLU A 220 -1.04 -12.28 -1.84
N TYR A 221 -1.83 -11.21 -2.00
CA TYR A 221 -2.54 -10.88 -3.23
C TYR A 221 -1.86 -9.65 -3.82
N VAL A 222 -1.31 -9.77 -5.02
CA VAL A 222 -0.71 -8.66 -5.76
C VAL A 222 -1.58 -8.40 -6.98
N PHE A 223 -2.30 -7.29 -6.95
CA PHE A 223 -3.28 -6.93 -7.98
C PHE A 223 -2.71 -5.90 -8.94
N VAL A 224 -3.00 -6.09 -10.23
CA VAL A 224 -2.87 -5.08 -11.27
C VAL A 224 -4.20 -4.93 -11.98
N THR A 225 -4.68 -3.70 -12.08
CA THR A 225 -5.94 -3.36 -12.78
C THR A 225 -5.70 -2.26 -13.77
N ARG A 226 -6.63 -2.09 -14.69
CA ARG A 226 -6.61 -1.05 -15.72
C ARG A 226 -7.94 -0.33 -15.80
N LEU A 227 -7.90 0.99 -16.00
CA LEU A 227 -9.07 1.75 -16.42
C LEU A 227 -9.27 1.52 -17.93
N PRO A 228 -10.45 1.07 -18.40
CA PRO A 228 -10.73 0.85 -19.82
C PRO A 228 -10.57 2.07 -20.70
#